data_2fad526a2b7546e8a4fd80ab12ea5428
#
_entry.id   2fad526a2b7546e8a4fd80ab12ea5428
#
_cell.length_a   1.000
_cell.length_b   1.000
_cell.length_c   1.000
_cell.angle_alpha   90.00
_cell.angle_beta   90.00
_cell.angle_gamma   90.00
#
_symmetry.space_group_name_H-M   'P 1'
#
loop_
_entity.id
_entity.type
_entity.pdbx_description
1 polymer ?
#
loop_
_entity_poly.entity_id
_entity_poly.type
_entity_poly.pdbx_seq_one_letter_code
_entity_poly.pdbx_strand_id
1 'polypeptide(L)'
;GKQNQVTVAAMVFDAYKALEKLSKHPSIDKDKISITGWSLGGGVTLFSAWKPIIEALGQSVNFASHLAFYPPCFFDFEEMCFSDSPIHILIGELDDWTPAKPCDEFVKKLAKSNVNITIYENSHHGFDREGELEFNENGYSFKDCMFDVNTDGDILMNYLNIPMTNPFLQKIGFLFCVERGVTIGGNKNARNKSFKFAKDFMHKTLSQSKKIN
;
A
#
# COMPACT_ATOMS: atom_id res chain seq x y z
N GLY A 1 8.59 -16.31 -3.80
CA GLY A 1 7.29 -16.86 -3.41
C GLY A 1 6.35 -16.90 -4.61
N LYS A 2 5.37 -17.79 -4.60
CA LYS A 2 4.37 -17.85 -5.68
C LYS A 2 3.26 -16.84 -5.41
N GLN A 3 3.52 -15.54 -5.64
CA GLN A 3 2.56 -14.44 -5.41
C GLN A 3 1.26 -14.59 -6.22
N ASN A 4 1.28 -15.37 -7.30
CA ASN A 4 0.10 -15.66 -8.12
C ASN A 4 -0.94 -16.57 -7.44
N GLN A 5 -0.68 -17.04 -6.22
CA GLN A 5 -1.61 -17.90 -5.46
C GLN A 5 -2.35 -17.14 -4.34
N VAL A 6 -1.89 -15.93 -3.99
CA VAL A 6 -2.51 -15.10 -2.95
C VAL A 6 -2.73 -13.69 -3.51
N THR A 7 -3.98 -13.31 -3.64
CA THR A 7 -4.35 -11.99 -4.15
C THR A 7 -4.23 -10.92 -3.08
N VAL A 8 -4.10 -9.64 -3.48
CA VAL A 8 -4.16 -8.51 -2.54
C VAL A 8 -5.47 -8.52 -1.76
N ALA A 9 -6.60 -8.80 -2.41
CA ALA A 9 -7.91 -8.90 -1.76
C ALA A 9 -7.94 -9.96 -0.65
N ALA A 10 -7.33 -11.14 -0.88
CA ALA A 10 -7.22 -12.18 0.16
C ALA A 10 -6.37 -11.70 1.34
N MET A 11 -5.26 -11.00 1.09
CA MET A 11 -4.42 -10.45 2.16
C MET A 11 -5.13 -9.33 2.94
N VAL A 12 -5.95 -8.50 2.28
CA VAL A 12 -6.80 -7.50 2.94
C VAL A 12 -7.84 -8.19 3.82
N PHE A 13 -8.48 -9.25 3.32
CA PHE A 13 -9.39 -10.07 4.11
C PHE A 13 -8.72 -10.63 5.38
N ASP A 14 -7.53 -11.21 5.23
CA ASP A 14 -6.75 -11.73 6.36
C ASP A 14 -6.39 -10.63 7.37
N ALA A 15 -6.02 -9.44 6.90
CA ALA A 15 -5.74 -8.28 7.75
C ALA A 15 -6.99 -7.87 8.55
N TYR A 16 -8.16 -7.87 7.92
CA TYR A 16 -9.43 -7.58 8.62
C TYR A 16 -9.83 -8.70 9.59
N LYS A 17 -9.56 -9.97 9.27
CA LYS A 17 -9.76 -11.08 10.22
C LYS A 17 -8.84 -10.96 11.44
N ALA A 18 -7.61 -10.52 11.25
CA ALA A 18 -6.72 -10.22 12.37
C ALA A 18 -7.24 -9.03 13.20
N LEU A 19 -7.69 -7.94 12.54
CA LEU A 19 -8.30 -6.79 13.21
C LEU A 19 -9.51 -7.20 14.05
N GLU A 20 -10.43 -7.99 13.48
CA GLU A 20 -11.62 -8.50 14.17
C GLU A 20 -11.24 -9.32 15.41
N LYS A 21 -10.23 -10.18 15.30
CA LYS A 21 -9.75 -10.99 16.43
C LYS A 21 -9.09 -10.12 17.50
N LEU A 22 -8.27 -9.16 17.11
CA LEU A 22 -7.59 -8.24 18.04
C LEU A 22 -8.60 -7.34 18.75
N SER A 23 -9.61 -6.84 18.04
CA SER A 23 -10.64 -5.95 18.62
C SER A 23 -11.50 -6.61 19.72
N LYS A 24 -11.51 -7.94 19.77
CA LYS A 24 -12.21 -8.72 20.81
C LYS A 24 -11.32 -9.06 22.00
N HIS A 25 -10.02 -8.75 21.93
CA HIS A 25 -9.10 -9.09 23.01
C HIS A 25 -9.21 -8.09 24.17
N PRO A 26 -9.36 -8.55 25.43
CA PRO A 26 -9.66 -7.68 26.57
C PRO A 26 -8.56 -6.66 26.91
N SER A 27 -7.31 -6.93 26.48
CA SER A 27 -6.16 -6.04 26.71
C SER A 27 -5.88 -5.08 25.55
N ILE A 28 -6.70 -5.10 24.50
CA ILE A 28 -6.49 -4.27 23.29
C ILE A 28 -7.62 -3.26 23.17
N ASP A 29 -7.25 -1.99 23.04
CA ASP A 29 -8.18 -0.94 22.66
C ASP A 29 -8.52 -1.09 21.17
N LYS A 30 -9.72 -1.53 20.87
CA LYS A 30 -10.20 -1.79 19.51
C LYS A 30 -10.15 -0.58 18.57
N ASP A 31 -10.19 0.63 19.13
CA ASP A 31 -10.17 1.89 18.40
C ASP A 31 -8.72 2.39 18.16
N LYS A 32 -7.71 1.62 18.62
CA LYS A 32 -6.29 1.94 18.53
C LYS A 32 -5.45 0.86 17.82
N ILE A 33 -6.03 0.22 16.83
CA ILE A 33 -5.34 -0.78 16.03
C ILE A 33 -5.03 -0.16 14.66
N SER A 34 -3.76 -0.01 14.34
CA SER A 34 -3.29 0.49 13.04
C SER A 34 -2.76 -0.63 12.17
N ILE A 35 -2.72 -0.40 10.85
CA ILE A 35 -2.06 -1.29 9.91
C ILE A 35 -0.84 -0.60 9.31
N THR A 36 0.25 -1.35 9.18
CA THR A 36 1.45 -0.95 8.44
C THR A 36 1.96 -2.09 7.60
N GLY A 37 2.54 -1.77 6.45
CA GLY A 37 3.06 -2.76 5.53
C GLY A 37 4.10 -2.19 4.58
N TRP A 38 4.92 -3.07 4.02
CA TRP A 38 6.05 -2.75 3.15
C TRP A 38 5.85 -3.37 1.78
N SER A 39 6.16 -2.65 0.71
CA SER A 39 6.06 -3.15 -0.66
C SER A 39 4.65 -3.69 -0.95
N LEU A 40 4.51 -4.95 -1.29
CA LEU A 40 3.21 -5.60 -1.43
C LEU A 40 2.32 -5.43 -0.19
N GLY A 41 2.90 -5.55 1.03
CA GLY A 41 2.20 -5.27 2.28
C GLY A 41 1.77 -3.80 2.41
N GLY A 42 2.53 -2.88 1.84
CA GLY A 42 2.14 -1.48 1.68
C GLY A 42 0.91 -1.31 0.80
N GLY A 43 0.82 -2.08 -0.29
CA GLY A 43 -0.38 -2.19 -1.12
C GLY A 43 -1.58 -2.70 -0.33
N VAL A 44 -1.41 -3.78 0.43
CA VAL A 44 -2.47 -4.30 1.33
C VAL A 44 -2.93 -3.22 2.31
N THR A 45 -2.00 -2.43 2.86
CA THR A 45 -2.30 -1.31 3.76
C THR A 45 -3.16 -0.24 3.07
N LEU A 46 -2.86 0.12 1.81
CA LEU A 46 -3.68 1.08 1.05
C LEU A 46 -5.06 0.51 0.69
N PHE A 47 -5.11 -0.71 0.16
CA PHE A 47 -6.37 -1.35 -0.19
C PHE A 47 -7.27 -1.59 1.03
N SER A 48 -6.70 -1.82 2.22
CA SER A 48 -7.49 -1.93 3.46
C SER A 48 -8.15 -0.60 3.88
N ALA A 49 -7.78 0.52 3.25
CA ALA A 49 -8.43 1.81 3.45
C ALA A 49 -9.50 2.12 2.38
N TRP A 50 -9.61 1.33 1.32
CA TRP A 50 -10.55 1.54 0.23
C TRP A 50 -11.96 1.10 0.63
N LYS A 51 -12.93 2.04 0.63
CA LYS A 51 -14.28 1.76 1.16
C LYS A 51 -15.02 0.64 0.44
N PRO A 52 -15.01 0.52 -0.90
CA PRO A 52 -15.70 -0.58 -1.56
C PRO A 52 -15.26 -1.97 -1.09
N ILE A 53 -13.96 -2.21 -0.87
CA ILE A 53 -13.50 -3.51 -0.34
C ILE A 53 -13.92 -3.71 1.12
N ILE A 54 -13.92 -2.65 1.94
CA ILE A 54 -14.37 -2.70 3.35
C ILE A 54 -15.85 -3.11 3.40
N GLU A 55 -16.68 -2.51 2.56
CA GLU A 55 -18.10 -2.78 2.46
C GLU A 55 -18.38 -4.19 1.92
N ALA A 56 -17.68 -4.61 0.87
CA ALA A 56 -17.78 -5.95 0.30
C ALA A 56 -17.42 -7.05 1.32
N LEU A 57 -16.46 -6.76 2.22
CA LEU A 57 -16.08 -7.67 3.30
C LEU A 57 -17.01 -7.62 4.53
N GLY A 58 -18.01 -6.74 4.53
CA GLY A 58 -18.97 -6.59 5.63
C GLY A 58 -18.31 -6.19 6.96
N GLN A 59 -17.24 -5.38 6.91
CA GLN A 59 -16.47 -5.06 8.11
C GLN A 59 -17.15 -3.97 8.94
N SER A 60 -17.29 -4.25 10.24
CA SER A 60 -17.83 -3.31 11.23
C SER A 60 -16.74 -2.57 12.04
N VAL A 61 -15.49 -3.00 11.92
CA VAL A 61 -14.33 -2.40 12.57
C VAL A 61 -13.35 -1.89 11.52
N ASN A 62 -12.70 -0.76 11.79
CA ASN A 62 -11.75 -0.13 10.90
C ASN A 62 -10.40 0.07 11.58
N PHE A 63 -9.34 0.08 10.80
CA PHE A 63 -8.03 0.47 11.31
C PHE A 63 -8.01 1.94 11.71
N ALA A 64 -7.36 2.23 12.84
CA ALA A 64 -7.21 3.58 13.35
C ALA A 64 -6.32 4.47 12.48
N SER A 65 -5.37 3.86 11.77
CA SER A 65 -4.54 4.52 10.75
C SER A 65 -3.85 3.51 9.84
N HIS A 66 -3.35 4.01 8.70
CA HIS A 66 -2.71 3.22 7.65
C HIS A 66 -1.36 3.85 7.33
N LEU A 67 -0.25 3.12 7.54
CA LEU A 67 1.10 3.57 7.22
C LEU A 67 1.73 2.61 6.21
N ALA A 68 1.87 3.05 4.97
CA ALA A 68 2.38 2.24 3.87
C ALA A 68 3.81 2.64 3.50
N PHE A 69 4.75 1.69 3.55
CA PHE A 69 6.10 1.87 3.07
C PHE A 69 6.21 1.37 1.63
N TYR A 70 6.66 2.24 0.75
CA TYR A 70 6.86 2.02 -0.69
C TYR A 70 5.84 1.08 -1.32
N PRO A 71 4.53 1.45 -1.19
CA PRO A 71 3.45 0.64 -1.74
C PRO A 71 3.41 0.72 -3.27
N PRO A 72 2.87 -0.29 -3.97
CA PRO A 72 2.44 -0.12 -5.34
C PRO A 72 1.24 0.84 -5.39
N CYS A 73 1.35 1.94 -6.14
CA CYS A 73 0.28 2.92 -6.33
C CYS A 73 -0.18 3.01 -7.80
N PHE A 74 0.24 2.10 -8.63
CA PHE A 74 -0.12 2.04 -10.05
C PHE A 74 -1.52 1.44 -10.27
N PHE A 75 -2.48 1.91 -9.46
CA PHE A 75 -3.89 1.54 -9.55
C PHE A 75 -4.74 2.78 -9.73
N ASP A 76 -5.58 2.80 -10.75
CA ASP A 76 -6.62 3.80 -10.94
C ASP A 76 -7.96 3.20 -10.48
N PHE A 77 -8.48 3.73 -9.40
CA PHE A 77 -9.72 3.26 -8.80
C PHE A 77 -10.91 3.98 -9.45
N GLU A 78 -11.88 3.22 -9.94
CA GLU A 78 -13.13 3.75 -10.45
C GLU A 78 -13.83 4.62 -9.40
N GLU A 79 -13.81 4.19 -8.14
CA GLU A 79 -14.33 4.94 -7.01
C GLU A 79 -13.21 5.31 -6.04
N MET A 80 -12.81 6.58 -6.05
CA MET A 80 -11.76 7.14 -5.18
C MET A 80 -12.28 7.42 -3.75
N CYS A 81 -12.95 6.42 -3.16
CA CYS A 81 -13.54 6.52 -1.83
C CYS A 81 -12.71 5.76 -0.79
N PHE A 82 -11.98 6.48 0.04
CA PHE A 82 -11.08 5.92 1.04
C PHE A 82 -11.52 6.29 2.46
N SER A 83 -11.07 5.50 3.43
CA SER A 83 -11.30 5.68 4.86
C SER A 83 -10.99 7.10 5.32
N ASP A 84 -11.71 7.57 6.33
CA ASP A 84 -11.44 8.85 6.99
C ASP A 84 -10.34 8.73 8.07
N SER A 85 -9.85 7.52 8.35
CA SER A 85 -8.67 7.30 9.18
C SER A 85 -7.41 7.83 8.48
N PRO A 86 -6.40 8.32 9.23
CA PRO A 86 -5.16 8.82 8.65
C PRO A 86 -4.46 7.78 7.78
N ILE A 87 -4.06 8.17 6.56
CA ILE A 87 -3.28 7.36 5.64
C ILE A 87 -1.99 8.12 5.33
N HIS A 88 -0.85 7.44 5.45
CA HIS A 88 0.42 8.04 5.08
C HIS A 88 1.29 7.07 4.29
N ILE A 89 1.84 7.55 3.19
CA ILE A 89 2.76 6.81 2.31
C ILE A 89 4.18 7.31 2.56
N LEU A 90 5.12 6.38 2.75
CA LEU A 90 6.56 6.63 2.82
C LEU A 90 7.21 5.94 1.63
N ILE A 91 7.88 6.68 0.74
CA ILE A 91 8.41 6.12 -0.50
C ILE A 91 9.76 6.75 -0.86
N GLY A 92 10.61 6.00 -1.55
CA GLY A 92 11.87 6.50 -2.07
C GLY A 92 11.67 7.24 -3.39
N GLU A 93 12.38 8.36 -3.59
CA GLU A 93 12.35 9.15 -4.82
C GLU A 93 12.79 8.33 -6.05
N LEU A 94 13.81 7.48 -5.87
CA LEU A 94 14.44 6.69 -6.92
C LEU A 94 13.92 5.23 -6.94
N ASP A 95 12.76 4.98 -6.33
CA ASP A 95 12.16 3.65 -6.34
C ASP A 95 11.74 3.27 -7.77
N ASP A 96 12.46 2.32 -8.37
CA ASP A 96 12.23 1.80 -9.70
C ASP A 96 11.44 0.48 -9.71
N TRP A 97 11.08 -0.02 -8.53
CA TRP A 97 10.21 -1.18 -8.35
C TRP A 97 8.74 -0.76 -8.24
N THR A 98 8.46 0.13 -7.29
CA THR A 98 7.15 0.76 -7.07
C THR A 98 7.33 2.28 -7.07
N PRO A 99 7.27 2.93 -8.25
CA PRO A 99 7.67 4.33 -8.40
C PRO A 99 6.90 5.32 -7.53
N ALA A 100 7.59 6.37 -7.09
CA ALA A 100 7.00 7.41 -6.25
C ALA A 100 5.95 8.26 -6.97
N LYS A 101 6.11 8.48 -8.29
CA LYS A 101 5.21 9.35 -9.07
C LYS A 101 3.74 8.90 -9.02
N PRO A 102 3.39 7.62 -9.27
CA PRO A 102 2.00 7.17 -9.13
C PRO A 102 1.43 7.38 -7.73
N CYS A 103 2.25 7.24 -6.67
CA CYS A 103 1.81 7.48 -5.30
C CYS A 103 1.53 8.96 -5.03
N ASP A 104 2.34 9.87 -5.55
CA ASP A 104 2.13 11.31 -5.45
C ASP A 104 0.87 11.74 -6.21
N GLU A 105 0.66 11.21 -7.41
CA GLU A 105 -0.56 11.43 -8.21
C GLU A 105 -1.81 10.87 -7.50
N PHE A 106 -1.73 9.70 -6.91
CA PHE A 106 -2.80 9.11 -6.12
C PHE A 106 -3.21 10.00 -4.94
N VAL A 107 -2.25 10.50 -4.17
CA VAL A 107 -2.52 11.40 -3.04
C VAL A 107 -3.14 12.71 -3.52
N LYS A 108 -2.64 13.29 -4.61
CA LYS A 108 -3.19 14.50 -5.22
C LYS A 108 -4.62 14.29 -5.75
N LYS A 109 -4.89 13.15 -6.38
CA LYS A 109 -6.22 12.80 -6.91
C LYS A 109 -7.25 12.64 -5.78
N LEU A 110 -6.86 12.03 -4.64
CA LEU A 110 -7.72 11.91 -3.47
C LEU A 110 -8.05 13.27 -2.84
N ALA A 111 -7.13 14.21 -2.86
CA ALA A 111 -7.28 15.57 -2.32
C ALA A 111 -7.85 15.63 -0.89
N LYS A 112 -7.60 14.60 -0.07
CA LYS A 112 -8.07 14.49 1.32
C LYS A 112 -6.98 14.92 2.30
N SER A 113 -7.33 15.70 3.31
CA SER A 113 -6.39 16.18 4.34
C SER A 113 -5.82 15.08 5.23
N ASN A 114 -6.49 13.93 5.31
CA ASN A 114 -6.04 12.77 6.07
C ASN A 114 -5.15 11.80 5.28
N VAL A 115 -4.89 12.08 3.97
CA VAL A 115 -4.04 11.26 3.10
C VAL A 115 -2.80 12.06 2.71
N ASN A 116 -1.62 11.54 3.03
CA ASN A 116 -0.37 12.26 2.85
C ASN A 116 0.75 11.33 2.36
N ILE A 117 1.79 11.91 1.78
CA ILE A 117 2.98 11.20 1.31
C ILE A 117 4.25 11.91 1.79
N THR A 118 5.27 11.12 2.09
CA THR A 118 6.65 11.59 2.29
C THR A 118 7.55 10.87 1.29
N ILE A 119 8.21 11.62 0.43
CA ILE A 119 9.18 11.12 -0.55
C ILE A 119 10.59 11.36 0.01
N TYR A 120 11.38 10.30 0.14
CA TYR A 120 12.75 10.34 0.62
C TYR A 120 13.72 10.48 -0.54
N GLU A 121 14.42 11.59 -0.60
CA GLU A 121 15.42 11.89 -1.63
C GLU A 121 16.52 10.82 -1.67
N ASN A 122 17.05 10.54 -2.86
CA ASN A 122 18.12 9.58 -3.11
C ASN A 122 17.88 8.19 -2.49
N SER A 123 16.65 7.75 -2.45
CA SER A 123 16.24 6.50 -1.82
C SER A 123 15.52 5.58 -2.81
N HIS A 124 15.94 4.32 -2.83
CA HIS A 124 15.37 3.26 -3.66
C HIS A 124 14.37 2.40 -2.87
N HIS A 125 13.84 1.36 -3.50
CA HIS A 125 12.98 0.37 -2.85
C HIS A 125 13.70 -0.26 -1.64
N GLY A 126 13.00 -0.40 -0.52
CA GLY A 126 13.61 -0.93 0.70
C GLY A 126 14.60 0.00 1.40
N PHE A 127 14.48 1.31 1.23
CA PHE A 127 15.37 2.32 1.82
C PHE A 127 15.49 2.24 3.35
N ASP A 128 14.53 1.62 4.01
CA ASP A 128 14.51 1.41 5.47
C ASP A 128 15.30 0.18 5.92
N ARG A 129 15.85 -0.60 4.99
CA ARG A 129 16.73 -1.75 5.28
C ARG A 129 18.12 -1.28 5.72
N GLU A 130 18.86 -2.21 6.31
CA GLU A 130 20.31 -2.14 6.40
C GLU A 130 20.94 -2.78 5.16
N GLY A 131 22.11 -2.32 4.78
CA GLY A 131 22.85 -2.80 3.61
C GLY A 131 22.99 -1.75 2.52
N GLU A 132 23.84 -2.05 1.56
CA GLU A 132 24.15 -1.21 0.42
C GLU A 132 23.09 -1.38 -0.69
N LEU A 133 23.20 -0.56 -1.73
CA LEU A 133 22.38 -0.68 -2.93
C LEU A 133 22.81 -1.91 -3.71
N GLU A 134 21.83 -2.70 -4.11
CA GLU A 134 21.98 -3.89 -4.93
C GLU A 134 21.07 -3.79 -6.16
N PHE A 135 21.61 -4.11 -7.33
CA PHE A 135 20.80 -4.26 -8.53
C PHE A 135 20.32 -5.70 -8.65
N ASN A 136 19.00 -5.89 -8.63
CA ASN A 136 18.37 -7.19 -8.79
C ASN A 136 17.88 -7.37 -10.22
N GLU A 137 18.66 -8.06 -11.04
CA GLU A 137 18.34 -8.35 -12.45
C GLU A 137 17.02 -9.12 -12.65
N ASN A 138 16.61 -9.89 -11.65
CA ASN A 138 15.38 -10.68 -11.69
C ASN A 138 14.16 -9.97 -11.11
N GLY A 139 14.33 -8.79 -10.51
CA GLY A 139 13.25 -7.96 -10.02
C GLY A 139 12.36 -7.45 -11.15
N TYR A 140 11.10 -7.21 -10.85
CA TYR A 140 10.14 -6.65 -11.80
C TYR A 140 9.94 -5.16 -11.51
N SER A 141 10.25 -4.30 -12.48
CA SER A 141 9.90 -2.88 -12.44
C SER A 141 8.49 -2.70 -12.98
N PHE A 142 7.65 -2.03 -12.21
CA PHE A 142 6.26 -1.71 -12.59
C PHE A 142 6.09 -0.24 -12.98
N LYS A 143 7.18 0.44 -13.35
CA LYS A 143 7.20 1.89 -13.63
C LYS A 143 6.22 2.32 -14.74
N ASP A 144 5.97 1.44 -15.71
CA ASP A 144 5.11 1.70 -16.85
C ASP A 144 3.75 0.97 -16.75
N CYS A 145 3.48 0.32 -15.62
CA CYS A 145 2.21 -0.37 -15.37
C CYS A 145 1.16 0.58 -14.79
N MET A 146 -0.07 0.41 -15.23
CA MET A 146 -1.26 0.99 -14.62
C MET A 146 -2.42 -0.01 -14.73
N PHE A 147 -3.16 -0.14 -13.65
CA PHE A 147 -4.30 -1.06 -13.55
C PHE A 147 -5.55 -0.27 -13.16
N ASP A 148 -6.65 -0.54 -13.83
CA ASP A 148 -7.95 -0.03 -13.44
C ASP A 148 -8.57 -0.98 -12.42
N VAL A 149 -9.11 -0.43 -11.34
CA VAL A 149 -9.76 -1.19 -10.27
C VAL A 149 -11.21 -0.78 -10.21
N ASN A 150 -12.09 -1.68 -10.62
CA ASN A 150 -13.54 -1.47 -10.62
C ASN A 150 -14.12 -1.66 -9.21
N THR A 151 -15.30 -1.10 -8.97
CA THR A 151 -15.99 -1.19 -7.67
C THR A 151 -16.43 -2.60 -7.31
N ASP A 152 -16.62 -3.48 -8.29
CA ASP A 152 -16.90 -4.91 -8.10
C ASP A 152 -15.66 -5.75 -7.73
N GLY A 153 -14.47 -5.13 -7.75
CA GLY A 153 -13.20 -5.75 -7.40
C GLY A 153 -12.42 -6.33 -8.57
N ASP A 154 -12.90 -6.17 -9.79
CA ASP A 154 -12.16 -6.53 -10.99
C ASP A 154 -10.96 -5.61 -11.19
N ILE A 155 -9.81 -6.21 -11.48
CA ILE A 155 -8.58 -5.49 -11.82
C ILE A 155 -8.29 -5.72 -13.30
N LEU A 156 -8.23 -4.64 -14.06
CA LEU A 156 -7.95 -4.65 -15.48
C LEU A 156 -6.61 -3.99 -15.77
N MET A 157 -5.84 -4.55 -16.68
CA MET A 157 -4.72 -3.85 -17.26
C MET A 157 -5.26 -2.72 -18.13
N ASN A 158 -4.82 -1.48 -17.92
CA ASN A 158 -5.35 -0.35 -18.65
C ASN A 158 -4.99 -0.36 -20.15
N TYR A 159 -4.03 -1.20 -20.56
CA TYR A 159 -3.81 -1.56 -21.95
C TYR A 159 -4.70 -2.74 -22.33
N LEU A 160 -5.54 -2.59 -23.33
CA LEU A 160 -6.43 -3.62 -23.86
C LEU A 160 -7.47 -4.19 -22.87
N ASN A 161 -7.64 -3.55 -21.70
CA ASN A 161 -8.57 -4.01 -20.66
C ASN A 161 -8.42 -5.50 -20.30
N ILE A 162 -7.20 -6.00 -20.24
CA ILE A 162 -6.92 -7.41 -19.93
C ILE A 162 -7.27 -7.67 -18.47
N PRO A 163 -8.22 -8.55 -18.17
CA PRO A 163 -8.59 -8.86 -16.79
C PRO A 163 -7.47 -9.65 -16.10
N MET A 164 -7.07 -9.18 -14.92
CA MET A 164 -5.95 -9.76 -14.12
C MET A 164 -6.43 -10.92 -13.23
N THR A 165 -7.42 -11.69 -13.70
CA THR A 165 -8.15 -12.70 -12.91
C THR A 165 -7.41 -14.02 -12.71
N ASN A 166 -6.45 -14.33 -13.58
CA ASN A 166 -5.71 -15.59 -13.49
C ASN A 166 -4.25 -15.41 -13.93
N PRO A 167 -3.33 -16.34 -13.57
CA PRO A 167 -1.90 -16.23 -13.86
C PRO A 167 -1.55 -16.12 -15.34
N PHE A 168 -2.34 -16.67 -16.23
CA PHE A 168 -2.08 -16.60 -17.67
C PHE A 168 -2.36 -15.20 -18.21
N LEU A 169 -3.51 -14.61 -17.87
CA LEU A 169 -3.87 -13.25 -18.26
C LEU A 169 -2.94 -12.22 -17.61
N GLN A 170 -2.58 -12.41 -16.33
CA GLN A 170 -1.57 -11.59 -15.65
C GLN A 170 -0.24 -11.59 -16.42
N LYS A 171 0.20 -12.77 -16.86
CA LYS A 171 1.44 -12.88 -17.64
C LYS A 171 1.38 -12.15 -18.97
N ILE A 172 0.23 -12.18 -19.64
CA ILE A 172 0.00 -11.41 -20.88
C ILE A 172 0.01 -9.90 -20.55
N GLY A 173 -0.76 -9.47 -19.55
CA GLY A 173 -0.81 -8.07 -19.13
C GLY A 173 0.56 -7.51 -18.79
N PHE A 174 1.35 -8.23 -18.01
CA PHE A 174 2.70 -7.81 -17.62
C PHE A 174 3.70 -7.72 -18.77
N LEU A 175 3.48 -8.43 -19.87
CA LEU A 175 4.37 -8.32 -21.05
C LEU A 175 4.41 -6.90 -21.66
N PHE A 176 3.39 -6.10 -21.40
CA PHE A 176 3.26 -4.76 -21.98
C PHE A 176 3.85 -3.64 -21.11
N CYS A 177 4.08 -3.88 -19.82
CA CYS A 177 4.47 -2.82 -18.91
C CYS A 177 5.58 -3.18 -17.92
N VAL A 178 5.86 -4.48 -17.71
CA VAL A 178 6.86 -4.90 -16.75
C VAL A 178 8.23 -5.00 -17.41
N GLU A 179 9.21 -4.32 -16.83
CA GLU A 179 10.62 -4.48 -17.18
C GLU A 179 11.34 -5.32 -16.12
N ARG A 180 12.54 -5.79 -16.45
CA ARG A 180 13.41 -6.48 -15.51
C ARG A 180 14.55 -5.59 -15.06
N GLY A 181 14.95 -5.81 -13.83
CA GLY A 181 16.02 -5.07 -13.19
C GLY A 181 15.48 -3.93 -12.33
N VAL A 182 15.75 -4.00 -11.04
CA VAL A 182 15.37 -3.00 -10.06
C VAL A 182 16.50 -2.79 -9.06
N THR A 183 16.59 -1.60 -8.51
CA THR A 183 17.54 -1.26 -7.46
C THR A 183 16.86 -1.33 -6.09
N ILE A 184 17.50 -2.03 -5.16
CA ILE A 184 17.01 -2.19 -3.79
C ILE A 184 18.15 -1.95 -2.81
N GLY A 185 17.88 -1.32 -1.69
CA GLY A 185 18.88 -1.19 -0.62
C GLY A 185 18.64 -0.04 0.31
N GLY A 186 19.39 -0.04 1.41
CA GLY A 186 19.24 0.92 2.48
C GLY A 186 19.73 2.31 2.15
N ASN A 187 19.04 3.31 2.73
CA ASN A 187 19.52 4.68 2.87
C ASN A 187 19.45 5.05 4.36
N LYS A 188 20.58 5.13 5.02
CA LYS A 188 20.67 5.35 6.47
C LYS A 188 19.91 6.60 6.94
N ASN A 189 19.94 7.69 6.16
CA ASN A 189 19.24 8.93 6.51
C ASN A 189 17.72 8.74 6.37
N ALA A 190 17.27 8.20 5.24
CA ALA A 190 15.85 7.91 4.99
C ALA A 190 15.30 6.90 6.02
N ARG A 191 16.07 5.84 6.33
CA ARG A 191 15.73 4.87 7.38
C ARG A 191 15.48 5.54 8.73
N ASN A 192 16.42 6.34 9.20
CA ASN A 192 16.31 7.01 10.51
C ASN A 192 15.10 7.98 10.53
N LYS A 193 14.91 8.74 9.47
CA LYS A 193 13.78 9.66 9.34
C LYS A 193 12.44 8.91 9.28
N SER A 194 12.36 7.82 8.51
CA SER A 194 11.12 7.06 8.36
C SER A 194 10.71 6.34 9.63
N PHE A 195 11.63 5.76 10.39
CA PHE A 195 11.30 5.15 11.68
C PHE A 195 10.90 6.17 12.73
N LYS A 196 11.58 7.32 12.76
CA LYS A 196 11.15 8.43 13.62
C LYS A 196 9.75 8.87 13.25
N PHE A 197 9.49 9.09 11.95
CA PHE A 197 8.17 9.46 11.45
C PHE A 197 7.12 8.41 11.81
N ALA A 198 7.39 7.12 11.58
CA ALA A 198 6.47 6.03 11.90
C ALA A 198 6.09 6.02 13.38
N LYS A 199 7.07 6.19 14.28
CA LYS A 199 6.82 6.30 15.71
C LYS A 199 5.92 7.50 16.04
N ASP A 200 6.24 8.67 15.50
CA ASP A 200 5.49 9.91 15.76
C ASP A 200 4.06 9.81 15.18
N PHE A 201 3.91 9.23 13.98
CA PHE A 201 2.61 8.98 13.33
C PHE A 201 1.74 8.03 14.15
N MET A 202 2.27 6.89 14.57
CA MET A 202 1.56 5.94 15.41
C MET A 202 1.17 6.56 16.75
N HIS A 203 2.08 7.31 17.36
CA HIS A 203 1.79 8.00 18.62
C HIS A 203 0.65 9.01 18.46
N LYS A 204 0.69 9.82 17.42
CA LYS A 204 -0.35 10.81 17.13
C LYS A 204 -1.70 10.18 16.84
N THR A 205 -1.74 9.15 15.98
CA THR A 205 -3.00 8.54 15.52
C THR A 205 -3.64 7.64 16.56
N LEU A 206 -2.84 6.99 17.42
CA LEU A 206 -3.33 6.09 18.44
C LEU A 206 -3.57 6.79 19.80
N SER A 207 -3.04 8.00 20.01
CA SER A 207 -3.30 8.78 21.22
C SER A 207 -4.58 9.60 21.15
N GLN A 208 -5.11 9.87 19.96
CA GLN A 208 -6.35 10.59 19.80
C GLN A 208 -7.51 9.65 20.15
N SER A 209 -8.16 9.87 21.29
CA SER A 209 -9.49 9.31 21.54
C SER A 209 -10.45 9.87 20.48
N LYS A 210 -11.20 9.00 19.78
CA LYS A 210 -12.32 9.46 18.94
C LYS A 210 -13.20 10.37 19.79
N LYS A 211 -13.32 11.64 19.44
CA LYS A 211 -14.42 12.47 19.96
C LYS A 211 -15.70 11.81 19.44
N ILE A 212 -16.41 11.17 20.34
CA ILE A 212 -17.77 10.70 20.08
C ILE A 212 -18.61 11.97 19.92
N ASN A 213 -18.98 12.27 18.69
CA ASN A 213 -20.03 13.25 18.40
C ASN A 213 -21.37 12.54 18.40
#